data_03566817923aac3ff8963d9c48d6a19d
#
_entry.id   03566817923aac3ff8963d9c48d6a19d
#
_cell.length_a   1.000
_cell.length_b   1.000
_cell.length_c   1.000
_cell.angle_alpha   90.00
_cell.angle_beta   90.00
_cell.angle_gamma   90.00
#
_symmetry.space_group_name_H-M   'P 1'
#
loop_
_entity.id
_entity.type
_entity.pdbx_description
1 polymer ?
#
loop_
_entity_poly.entity_id
_entity_poly.type
_entity_poly.pdbx_seq_one_letter_code
_entity_poly.pdbx_strand_id
1 'polypeptide(L)'
;MFDDKRFHIIPSVRDLRYLEKALKSREDWVQLSCSHLGNLKEAVRLCHKAGKRVIINHEIVGGLGSDRMAFALMKKMFEVDAVMGGSNTKLMMAKKEEMYTIRRVALEDSLAVDQVLGTMKETKCDVIELRPAYY
;
A
#
# COMPACT_ATOMS: atom_id res chain seq x y z
N MET A 1 0.10 11.35 8.15
CA MET A 1 0.52 10.21 7.31
C MET A 1 1.93 10.40 6.80
N PHE A 2 2.17 10.63 5.51
CA PHE A 2 3.51 11.00 5.08
C PHE A 2 3.76 12.48 5.35
N ASP A 3 4.97 12.80 5.82
CA ASP A 3 5.42 14.17 5.96
C ASP A 3 5.85 14.70 4.58
N ASP A 4 5.08 15.62 4.01
CA ASP A 4 5.33 16.18 2.67
C ASP A 4 6.63 16.98 2.57
N LYS A 5 7.21 17.35 3.70
CA LYS A 5 8.40 18.20 3.75
C LYS A 5 9.70 17.43 3.77
N ARG A 6 9.65 16.10 3.78
CA ARG A 6 10.86 15.29 3.78
C ARG A 6 10.74 14.13 2.79
N PHE A 7 11.90 13.68 2.33
CA PHE A 7 12.02 12.52 1.47
C PHE A 7 11.82 11.26 2.30
N HIS A 8 10.98 10.34 1.81
CA HIS A 8 10.70 9.07 2.47
C HIS A 8 11.20 7.91 1.63
N ILE A 9 11.79 6.92 2.29
CA ILE A 9 12.12 5.63 1.70
C ILE A 9 11.20 4.60 2.33
N ILE A 10 10.56 3.77 1.51
CA ILE A 10 9.67 2.73 1.99
C ILE A 10 10.25 1.38 1.61
N PRO A 11 10.82 0.63 2.56
CA PRO A 11 11.28 -0.73 2.28
C PRO A 11 10.12 -1.61 1.83
N SER A 12 10.31 -2.33 0.72
CA SER A 12 9.34 -3.31 0.24
C SER A 12 9.86 -4.70 0.54
N VAL A 13 9.16 -5.42 1.41
CA VAL A 13 9.54 -6.77 1.83
C VAL A 13 8.84 -7.79 0.94
N ARG A 14 9.61 -8.42 0.06
CA ARG A 14 9.11 -9.43 -0.89
C ARG A 14 9.26 -10.85 -0.37
N ASP A 15 10.04 -11.03 0.70
CA ASP A 15 10.29 -12.31 1.35
C ASP A 15 10.41 -12.04 2.85
N LEU A 16 9.67 -12.79 3.66
CA LEU A 16 9.64 -12.59 5.12
C LEU A 16 11.01 -12.77 5.78
N ARG A 17 11.96 -13.45 5.13
CA ARG A 17 13.34 -13.54 5.64
C ARG A 17 13.99 -12.17 5.83
N TYR A 18 13.54 -11.16 5.08
CA TYR A 18 14.09 -9.79 5.15
C TYR A 18 13.27 -8.85 6.01
N LEU A 19 12.20 -9.34 6.62
CA LEU A 19 11.33 -8.49 7.44
C LEU A 19 12.08 -7.87 8.63
N GLU A 20 12.84 -8.67 9.35
CA GLU A 20 13.61 -8.19 10.50
C GLU A 20 14.54 -7.03 10.12
N LYS A 21 15.20 -7.14 8.96
CA LYS A 21 16.09 -6.09 8.47
C LYS A 21 15.33 -4.79 8.18
N ALA A 22 14.15 -4.89 7.58
CA ALA A 22 13.29 -3.74 7.34
C ALA A 22 12.82 -3.10 8.65
N LEU A 23 12.51 -3.91 9.67
CA LEU A 23 12.06 -3.42 10.97
C LEU A 23 13.17 -2.69 11.74
N LYS A 24 14.42 -2.97 11.45
CA LYS A 24 15.57 -2.28 12.06
C LYS A 24 15.94 -0.99 11.33
N SER A 25 15.31 -0.71 10.19
CA SER A 25 15.57 0.52 9.44
C SER A 25 15.05 1.74 10.20
N ARG A 26 15.47 2.93 9.77
CA ARG A 26 15.00 4.21 10.33
C ARG A 26 13.66 4.65 9.73
N GLU A 27 13.15 3.91 8.75
CA GLU A 27 11.96 4.30 8.02
C GLU A 27 10.69 3.97 8.81
N ASP A 28 9.68 4.83 8.68
CA ASP A 28 8.44 4.69 9.45
C ASP A 28 7.43 3.74 8.81
N TRP A 29 7.58 3.48 7.52
CA TRP A 29 6.65 2.67 6.74
C TRP A 29 7.33 1.44 6.17
N VAL A 30 6.61 0.33 6.11
CA VAL A 30 7.05 -0.92 5.46
C VAL A 30 5.94 -1.39 4.53
N GLN A 31 6.31 -1.73 3.31
CA GLN A 31 5.39 -2.37 2.36
C GLN A 31 5.61 -3.88 2.40
N LEU A 32 4.55 -4.64 2.67
CA LEU A 32 4.60 -6.09 2.66
C LEU A 32 4.06 -6.60 1.31
N SER A 33 4.95 -7.16 0.50
CA SER A 33 4.62 -7.68 -0.84
C SER A 33 4.60 -9.20 -0.89
N CYS A 34 4.75 -9.86 0.26
CA CYS A 34 4.82 -11.32 0.36
C CYS A 34 3.70 -11.91 1.22
N SER A 35 2.66 -11.12 1.51
CA SER A 35 1.64 -11.50 2.47
C SER A 35 0.58 -12.41 1.87
N HIS A 36 0.06 -13.28 2.70
CA HIS A 36 -1.15 -14.06 2.43
C HIS A 36 -1.97 -14.13 3.72
N LEU A 37 -3.20 -14.63 3.62
CA LEU A 37 -4.13 -14.65 4.74
C LEU A 37 -3.56 -15.33 5.99
N GLY A 38 -2.71 -16.33 5.81
CA GLY A 38 -2.12 -17.08 6.93
C GLY A 38 -1.01 -16.36 7.68
N ASN A 39 -0.32 -15.40 7.07
CA ASN A 39 0.81 -14.70 7.72
C ASN A 39 0.60 -13.20 7.93
N LEU A 40 -0.44 -12.62 7.34
CA LEU A 40 -0.65 -11.17 7.35
C LEU A 40 -0.77 -10.59 8.75
N LYS A 41 -1.58 -11.21 9.60
CA LYS A 41 -1.82 -10.71 10.96
C LYS A 41 -0.53 -10.62 11.77
N GLU A 42 0.27 -11.67 11.75
CA GLU A 42 1.52 -11.72 12.48
C GLU A 42 2.56 -10.74 11.92
N ALA A 43 2.66 -10.66 10.60
CA ALA A 43 3.58 -9.73 9.95
C ALA A 43 3.24 -8.26 10.29
N VAL A 44 1.96 -7.89 10.25
CA VAL A 44 1.51 -6.55 10.63
C VAL A 44 1.79 -6.28 12.11
N ARG A 45 1.52 -7.27 12.97
CA ARG A 45 1.78 -7.15 14.40
C ARG A 45 3.26 -6.85 14.68
N LEU A 46 4.16 -7.57 14.01
CA LEU A 46 5.60 -7.35 14.17
C LEU A 46 6.02 -5.95 13.71
N CYS A 47 5.44 -5.48 12.61
CA CYS A 47 5.71 -4.12 12.12
C CYS A 47 5.24 -3.07 13.15
N HIS A 48 4.04 -3.21 13.66
CA HIS A 48 3.49 -2.29 14.66
C HIS A 48 4.28 -2.30 15.96
N LYS A 49 4.71 -3.48 16.39
CA LYS A 49 5.57 -3.62 17.58
C LYS A 49 6.88 -2.87 17.41
N ALA A 50 7.41 -2.81 16.19
CA ALA A 50 8.64 -2.06 15.89
C ALA A 50 8.38 -0.57 15.63
N GLY A 51 7.15 -0.10 15.80
CA GLY A 51 6.77 1.30 15.56
C GLY A 51 6.58 1.65 14.10
N LYS A 52 6.41 0.65 13.23
CA LYS A 52 6.25 0.86 11.79
C LYS A 52 4.77 0.82 11.39
N ARG A 53 4.43 1.54 10.32
CA ARG A 53 3.13 1.46 9.66
C ARG A 53 3.26 0.57 8.43
N VAL A 54 2.18 -0.07 8.04
CA VAL A 54 2.19 -1.13 7.03
C VAL A 54 1.37 -0.76 5.81
N ILE A 55 1.96 -0.93 4.63
CA ILE A 55 1.30 -0.81 3.34
C ILE A 55 1.13 -2.20 2.75
N ILE A 56 -0.10 -2.51 2.29
CA ILE A 56 -0.41 -3.78 1.61
C ILE A 56 -0.92 -3.48 0.21
N ASN A 57 -0.45 -4.21 -0.78
CA ASN A 57 -1.07 -4.21 -2.10
C ASN A 57 -2.21 -5.23 -2.08
N HIS A 58 -3.46 -4.75 -2.12
CA HIS A 58 -4.64 -5.60 -2.00
C HIS A 58 -4.78 -6.61 -3.13
N GLU A 59 -4.15 -6.35 -4.27
CA GLU A 59 -4.26 -7.21 -5.46
C GLU A 59 -3.45 -8.50 -5.33
N ILE A 60 -2.47 -8.54 -4.44
CA ILE A 60 -1.53 -9.65 -4.31
C ILE A 60 -1.54 -10.34 -2.96
N VAL A 61 -2.46 -10.02 -2.07
CA VAL A 61 -2.60 -10.74 -0.80
C VAL A 61 -3.24 -12.10 -1.08
N GLY A 62 -2.50 -13.17 -0.87
CA GLY A 62 -3.00 -14.53 -1.10
C GLY A 62 -4.14 -14.90 -0.17
N GLY A 63 -5.24 -15.40 -0.73
CA GLY A 63 -6.39 -15.85 0.04
C GLY A 63 -7.38 -14.75 0.43
N LEU A 64 -7.08 -13.50 0.11
CA LEU A 64 -7.95 -12.35 0.44
C LEU A 64 -8.33 -11.64 -0.86
N GLY A 65 -9.62 -11.48 -1.08
CA GLY A 65 -10.12 -10.79 -2.28
C GLY A 65 -10.04 -9.27 -2.16
N SER A 66 -10.72 -8.60 -3.08
CA SER A 66 -10.76 -7.13 -3.13
C SER A 66 -12.21 -6.62 -3.14
N ASP A 67 -13.07 -7.23 -2.32
CA ASP A 67 -14.43 -6.77 -2.09
C ASP A 67 -14.51 -5.95 -0.80
N ARG A 68 -15.70 -5.47 -0.48
CA ARG A 68 -15.92 -4.64 0.71
C ARG A 68 -15.56 -5.36 2.00
N MET A 69 -15.88 -6.66 2.08
CA MET A 69 -15.56 -7.46 3.26
C MET A 69 -14.05 -7.61 3.43
N ALA A 70 -13.32 -7.81 2.32
CA ALA A 70 -11.87 -7.92 2.36
C ALA A 70 -11.23 -6.64 2.93
N PHE A 71 -11.67 -5.47 2.48
CA PHE A 71 -11.14 -4.20 3.02
C PHE A 71 -11.54 -3.98 4.47
N ALA A 72 -12.74 -4.37 4.86
CA ALA A 72 -13.15 -4.31 6.27
C ALA A 72 -12.26 -5.21 7.15
N LEU A 73 -11.92 -6.40 6.69
CA LEU A 73 -11.02 -7.31 7.39
C LEU A 73 -9.59 -6.76 7.47
N MET A 74 -9.09 -6.16 6.38
CA MET A 74 -7.78 -5.53 6.38
C MET A 74 -7.66 -4.48 7.48
N LYS A 75 -8.70 -3.67 7.67
CA LYS A 75 -8.71 -2.64 8.71
C LYS A 75 -8.95 -3.20 10.11
N LYS A 76 -10.02 -3.96 10.27
CA LYS A 76 -10.52 -4.34 11.60
C LYS A 76 -9.82 -5.56 12.17
N MET A 77 -9.46 -6.53 11.34
CA MET A 77 -8.86 -7.77 11.79
C MET A 77 -7.34 -7.75 11.71
N PHE A 78 -6.81 -7.26 10.59
CA PHE A 78 -5.36 -7.27 10.34
C PHE A 78 -4.68 -5.94 10.68
N GLU A 79 -5.44 -4.89 10.91
CA GLU A 79 -4.96 -3.55 11.31
C GLU A 79 -3.96 -2.95 10.32
N VAL A 80 -4.19 -3.16 9.03
CA VAL A 80 -3.40 -2.57 7.95
C VAL A 80 -3.57 -1.05 7.94
N ASP A 81 -2.48 -0.31 7.79
CA ASP A 81 -2.51 1.16 7.82
C ASP A 81 -2.82 1.79 6.48
N ALA A 82 -2.30 1.21 5.40
CA ALA A 82 -2.47 1.73 4.05
C ALA A 82 -2.65 0.61 3.05
N VAL A 83 -3.44 0.88 2.01
CA VAL A 83 -3.71 -0.06 0.92
C VAL A 83 -3.26 0.56 -0.39
N MET A 84 -2.53 -0.21 -1.18
CA MET A 84 -2.05 0.14 -2.51
C MET A 84 -2.76 -0.70 -3.56
N GLY A 85 -3.00 -0.12 -4.72
CA GLY A 85 -3.56 -0.84 -5.87
C GLY A 85 -3.74 0.05 -7.08
N GLY A 86 -4.11 -0.57 -8.21
CA GLY A 86 -4.30 0.14 -9.48
C GLY A 86 -5.71 0.65 -9.71
N SER A 87 -6.70 0.11 -9.00
CA SER A 87 -8.11 0.45 -9.21
C SER A 87 -8.58 1.55 -8.26
N ASN A 88 -8.99 2.69 -8.82
CA ASN A 88 -9.54 3.77 -8.02
C ASN A 88 -10.81 3.35 -7.28
N THR A 89 -11.69 2.58 -7.93
CA THR A 89 -12.93 2.08 -7.33
C THR A 89 -12.65 1.24 -6.09
N LYS A 90 -11.68 0.32 -6.18
CA LYS A 90 -11.29 -0.52 -5.04
C LYS A 90 -10.66 0.28 -3.93
N LEU A 91 -9.81 1.24 -4.26
CA LEU A 91 -9.18 2.10 -3.25
C LEU A 91 -10.20 2.97 -2.52
N MET A 92 -11.28 3.37 -3.18
CA MET A 92 -12.35 4.10 -2.50
C MET A 92 -13.08 3.22 -1.47
N MET A 93 -13.16 1.91 -1.68
CA MET A 93 -13.66 0.97 -0.68
C MET A 93 -12.75 0.94 0.55
N ALA A 94 -11.43 0.94 0.32
CA ALA A 94 -10.46 1.00 1.40
C ALA A 94 -10.54 2.32 2.17
N LYS A 95 -10.76 3.42 1.47
CA LYS A 95 -10.90 4.74 2.09
C LYS A 95 -12.13 4.83 2.99
N LYS A 96 -13.22 4.17 2.63
CA LYS A 96 -14.41 4.09 3.47
C LYS A 96 -14.16 3.34 4.78
N GLU A 97 -13.17 2.46 4.80
CA GLU A 97 -12.73 1.76 6.01
C GLU A 97 -11.64 2.54 6.76
N GLU A 98 -11.44 3.81 6.41
CA GLU A 98 -10.48 4.71 7.06
C GLU A 98 -9.02 4.27 6.92
N MET A 99 -8.68 3.57 5.84
CA MET A 99 -7.30 3.26 5.51
C MET A 99 -6.72 4.32 4.57
N TYR A 100 -5.44 4.57 4.70
CA TYR A 100 -4.69 5.44 3.79
C TYR A 100 -4.56 4.75 2.44
N THR A 101 -4.69 5.49 1.34
CA THR A 101 -4.75 4.89 0.01
C THR A 101 -3.62 5.38 -0.89
N ILE A 102 -3.01 4.43 -1.62
CA ILE A 102 -1.93 4.69 -2.57
C ILE A 102 -2.33 4.09 -3.91
N ARG A 103 -2.53 4.94 -4.90
CA ARG A 103 -2.86 4.47 -6.25
C ARG A 103 -1.60 4.25 -7.06
N ARG A 104 -1.44 3.02 -7.57
CA ARG A 104 -0.33 2.66 -8.45
C ARG A 104 -0.71 2.94 -9.89
N VAL A 105 0.14 3.69 -10.58
CA VAL A 105 -0.08 4.06 -11.98
C VAL A 105 1.15 3.66 -12.80
N ALA A 106 0.92 2.93 -13.89
CA ALA A 106 1.98 2.55 -14.82
C ALA A 106 2.15 3.63 -15.89
N LEU A 107 3.35 4.17 -15.99
CA LEU A 107 3.71 5.17 -17.02
C LEU A 107 4.55 4.48 -18.10
N GLU A 108 3.90 3.76 -19.00
CA GLU A 108 4.58 2.95 -20.01
C GLU A 108 4.92 3.72 -21.27
N ASP A 109 4.13 4.76 -21.60
CA ASP A 109 4.34 5.60 -22.78
C ASP A 109 3.68 6.97 -22.58
N SER A 110 3.79 7.84 -23.60
CA SER A 110 3.23 9.20 -23.53
C SER A 110 1.71 9.20 -23.42
N LEU A 111 1.03 8.24 -24.03
CA LEU A 111 -0.42 8.11 -23.94
C LEU A 111 -0.82 7.79 -22.49
N ALA A 112 -0.11 6.88 -21.84
CA ALA A 112 -0.35 6.55 -20.43
C ALA A 112 -0.14 7.77 -19.54
N VAL A 113 0.88 8.58 -19.81
CA VAL A 113 1.13 9.83 -19.07
C VAL A 113 -0.06 10.78 -19.21
N ASP A 114 -0.55 10.97 -20.43
CA ASP A 114 -1.71 11.86 -20.69
C ASP A 114 -2.97 11.36 -19.97
N GLN A 115 -3.22 10.06 -20.00
CA GLN A 115 -4.36 9.45 -19.30
C GLN A 115 -4.26 9.66 -17.80
N VAL A 116 -3.06 9.50 -17.21
CA VAL A 116 -2.82 9.72 -15.79
C VAL A 116 -3.09 11.17 -15.42
N LEU A 117 -2.57 12.12 -16.20
CA LEU A 117 -2.78 13.54 -15.93
C LEU A 117 -4.27 13.89 -16.00
N GLY A 118 -5.03 13.27 -16.92
CA GLY A 118 -6.47 13.44 -17.00
C GLY A 118 -7.22 12.90 -15.78
N THR A 119 -6.76 11.80 -15.19
CA THR A 119 -7.43 11.15 -14.06
C THR A 119 -6.97 11.66 -12.70
N MET A 120 -5.81 12.31 -12.61
CA MET A 120 -5.29 12.83 -11.32
C MET A 120 -6.25 13.81 -10.64
N LYS A 121 -6.98 14.58 -11.42
CA LYS A 121 -7.96 15.55 -10.89
C LYS A 121 -9.19 14.86 -10.28
N GLU A 122 -9.47 13.63 -10.70
CA GLU A 122 -10.64 12.88 -10.27
C GLU A 122 -10.33 11.90 -9.14
N THR A 123 -9.05 11.57 -8.93
CA THR A 123 -8.67 10.62 -7.90
C THR A 123 -8.79 11.24 -6.52
N LYS A 124 -9.32 10.49 -5.57
CA LYS A 124 -9.42 10.86 -4.16
C LYS A 124 -8.47 10.07 -3.29
N CYS A 125 -7.52 9.36 -3.90
CA CYS A 125 -6.48 8.65 -3.18
C CYS A 125 -5.53 9.62 -2.49
N ASP A 126 -4.95 9.20 -1.39
CA ASP A 126 -4.05 10.04 -0.61
C ASP A 126 -2.70 10.23 -1.28
N VAL A 127 -2.21 9.20 -1.99
CA VAL A 127 -0.91 9.22 -2.67
C VAL A 127 -1.03 8.52 -4.02
N ILE A 128 -0.23 8.96 -4.98
CA ILE A 128 -0.08 8.30 -6.28
C ILE A 128 1.36 7.78 -6.39
N GLU A 129 1.50 6.48 -6.71
CA GLU A 129 2.79 5.87 -7.03
C GLU A 129 2.92 5.79 -8.54
N LEU A 130 4.01 6.36 -9.06
CA LEU A 130 4.32 6.32 -10.49
C LEU A 130 5.34 5.22 -10.78
N ARG A 131 5.06 4.38 -11.77
CA ARG A 131 5.94 3.27 -12.16
C ARG A 131 6.07 3.20 -13.68
N PRO A 132 7.28 3.24 -14.21
CA PRO A 132 8.53 3.58 -13.54
C PRO A 132 8.66 5.09 -13.29
N ALA A 133 9.51 5.48 -12.34
CA ALA A 133 9.63 6.87 -11.88
C ALA A 133 10.49 7.77 -12.79
N TYR A 134 10.97 7.27 -13.91
CA TYR A 134 11.85 8.05 -14.81
C TYR A 134 11.10 8.75 -15.94
N TYR A 135 9.79 8.74 -15.93
CA TYR A 135 9.00 9.53 -16.88
C TYR A 135 8.73 10.94 -16.38
#